data_e84edde2654929d7611cbfb5029ba417
#
_entry.id   e84edde2654929d7611cbfb5029ba417
#
_cell.length_a   1.000
_cell.length_b   1.000
_cell.length_c   1.000
_cell.angle_alpha   90.00
_cell.angle_beta   90.00
_cell.angle_gamma   90.00
#
_symmetry.space_group_name_H-M   'P 1'
#
loop_
_entity.id
_entity.type
_entity.pdbx_description
1 polymer ?
#
loop_
_entity_poly.entity_id
_entity_poly.type
_entity_poly.pdbx_seq_one_letter_code
_entity_poly.pdbx_strand_id
1 'polypeptide(L)'
;MLAVSGLARSTFFDHQRRFDLPDKYADLKEQITTIVHDSNATFGYRRIWRALRNNNTIVNKKVVCRLMREQGLVSKIRRKKYNSYRGTVSHIADNVLGRRFIQDAPNKVWVSDVTEFRVAGTKVYLSPVMDLFDRTILAHTLSTSPNTQLTSRSLADAIAMFSPGKGLIVHTDQGFQYQHASWRTLIKSVGGVQSMSRKGNCYDNAVMENFFGHLKSEMYYGASFTSVDELCQAIDEYILWYNTYRLQERFKGLAPMQYRNQTLAKTLTV
;
A
#
# COMPACT_ATOMS: atom_id res chain seq x y z
N MET A 1 35.37 32.17 27.16
CA MET A 1 34.65 31.00 26.62
C MET A 1 35.14 29.67 27.19
N LEU A 2 36.44 29.37 27.27
CA LEU A 2 36.94 28.11 27.84
C LEU A 2 36.51 27.88 29.31
N ALA A 3 36.55 28.89 30.13
CA ALA A 3 36.16 28.82 31.55
C ALA A 3 34.63 28.59 31.75
N VAL A 4 33.81 28.98 30.78
CA VAL A 4 32.35 28.82 30.82
C VAL A 4 31.87 27.43 30.31
N SER A 5 32.68 26.82 29.43
CA SER A 5 32.32 25.52 28.84
C SER A 5 32.58 24.30 29.73
N GLY A 6 33.42 24.44 30.77
CA GLY A 6 33.86 23.33 31.64
C GLY A 6 34.62 22.22 30.92
N LEU A 7 34.99 22.40 29.66
CA LEU A 7 35.70 21.42 28.85
C LEU A 7 37.22 21.57 28.97
N ALA A 8 37.92 20.45 28.82
CA ALA A 8 39.40 20.50 28.66
C ALA A 8 39.75 21.31 27.40
N ARG A 9 40.87 22.06 27.44
CA ARG A 9 41.30 22.96 26.36
C ARG A 9 41.38 22.26 25.00
N SER A 10 41.95 21.06 24.94
CA SER A 10 42.04 20.24 23.72
C SER A 10 40.67 19.86 23.17
N THR A 11 39.74 19.47 24.02
CA THR A 11 38.39 19.10 23.68
C THR A 11 37.63 20.30 23.14
N PHE A 12 37.77 21.50 23.76
CA PHE A 12 37.13 22.70 23.30
C PHE A 12 37.55 23.12 21.89
N PHE A 13 38.91 23.14 21.64
CA PHE A 13 39.42 23.49 20.31
C PHE A 13 39.10 22.42 19.26
N ASP A 14 39.07 21.10 19.63
CA ASP A 14 38.61 20.05 18.72
C ASP A 14 37.13 20.26 18.34
N HIS A 15 36.28 20.58 19.29
CA HIS A 15 34.89 20.93 18.99
C HIS A 15 34.78 22.15 18.09
N GLN A 16 35.52 23.24 18.40
CA GLN A 16 35.50 24.44 17.58
C GLN A 16 35.96 24.15 16.14
N ARG A 17 37.05 23.41 15.97
CA ARG A 17 37.51 22.98 14.64
C ARG A 17 36.50 22.14 13.89
N ARG A 18 35.71 21.31 14.58
CA ARG A 18 34.65 20.50 13.96
C ARG A 18 33.47 21.33 13.49
N PHE A 19 33.18 22.47 14.11
CA PHE A 19 32.14 23.39 13.63
C PHE A 19 32.47 24.04 12.29
N ASP A 20 33.76 24.22 11.99
CA ASP A 20 34.23 24.81 10.73
C ASP A 20 34.37 23.80 9.60
N LEU A 21 34.20 22.49 9.89
CA LEU A 21 34.25 21.45 8.86
C LEU A 21 32.90 21.34 8.15
N PRO A 22 32.90 21.15 6.81
CA PRO A 22 31.67 20.89 6.08
C PRO A 22 30.98 19.63 6.61
N ASP A 23 29.65 19.66 6.65
CA ASP A 23 28.87 18.53 7.12
C ASP A 23 29.08 17.32 6.20
N LYS A 24 29.78 16.29 6.70
CA LYS A 24 30.05 15.04 5.96
C LYS A 24 28.80 14.30 5.48
N TYR A 25 27.62 14.68 5.98
CA TYR A 25 26.34 14.09 5.62
C TYR A 25 25.47 15.05 4.78
N ALA A 26 26.00 16.18 4.28
CA ALA A 26 25.23 17.17 3.52
C ALA A 26 24.48 16.53 2.36
N ASP A 27 25.18 15.81 1.47
CA ASP A 27 24.58 15.11 0.31
C ASP A 27 23.56 14.05 0.76
N LEU A 28 23.85 13.33 1.83
CA LEU A 28 22.94 12.30 2.34
C LEU A 28 21.66 12.94 2.95
N LYS A 29 21.77 14.08 3.61
CA LYS A 29 20.63 14.83 4.14
C LYS A 29 19.74 15.34 3.01
N GLU A 30 20.31 15.81 1.92
CA GLU A 30 19.60 16.25 0.73
C GLU A 30 18.83 15.08 0.08
N GLN A 31 19.51 13.93 -0.14
CA GLN A 31 18.85 12.72 -0.66
C GLN A 31 17.69 12.26 0.23
N ILE A 32 17.86 12.27 1.56
CA ILE A 32 16.80 11.92 2.52
C ILE A 32 15.62 12.88 2.35
N THR A 33 15.87 14.20 2.26
CA THR A 33 14.82 15.22 2.10
C THR A 33 14.05 15.03 0.80
N THR A 34 14.74 14.76 -0.31
CA THR A 34 14.12 14.48 -1.61
C THR A 34 13.20 13.26 -1.52
N ILE A 35 13.67 12.14 -0.96
CA ILE A 35 12.87 10.92 -0.81
C ILE A 35 11.65 11.16 0.10
N VAL A 36 11.78 11.96 1.15
CA VAL A 36 10.66 12.33 2.04
C VAL A 36 9.62 13.14 1.27
N HIS A 37 10.05 14.10 0.45
CA HIS A 37 9.19 14.92 -0.38
C HIS A 37 8.44 14.06 -1.41
N ASP A 38 9.15 13.24 -2.18
CA ASP A 38 8.59 12.37 -3.24
C ASP A 38 7.60 11.33 -2.69
N SER A 39 7.77 10.95 -1.42
CA SER A 39 6.84 10.06 -0.73
C SER A 39 5.71 10.80 0.00
N ASN A 40 5.53 12.11 -0.20
CA ASN A 40 4.57 12.93 0.53
C ASN A 40 4.67 12.75 2.06
N ALA A 41 5.89 12.59 2.57
CA ALA A 41 6.21 12.31 3.97
C ALA A 41 5.53 11.04 4.55
N THR A 42 5.15 10.06 3.71
CA THR A 42 4.58 8.79 4.16
C THR A 42 5.65 7.75 4.52
N PHE A 43 6.89 7.94 4.03
CA PHE A 43 7.99 7.03 4.31
C PHE A 43 8.63 7.29 5.67
N GLY A 44 8.68 6.28 6.52
CA GLY A 44 9.53 6.27 7.71
C GLY A 44 10.97 5.85 7.36
N TYR A 45 11.90 6.00 8.30
CA TYR A 45 13.35 5.77 8.10
C TYR A 45 13.70 4.41 7.44
N ARG A 46 12.89 3.36 7.65
CA ARG A 46 13.14 2.04 7.03
C ARG A 46 12.93 2.06 5.52
N ARG A 47 11.87 2.72 5.05
CA ARG A 47 11.60 2.87 3.61
C ARG A 47 12.59 3.83 2.96
N ILE A 48 12.95 4.92 3.64
CA ILE A 48 13.99 5.86 3.17
C ILE A 48 15.33 5.15 3.04
N TRP A 49 15.73 4.35 4.03
CA TRP A 49 16.93 3.55 3.95
C TRP A 49 16.90 2.56 2.77
N ARG A 50 15.76 1.95 2.47
CA ARG A 50 15.60 1.09 1.30
C ARG A 50 15.71 1.86 -0.01
N ALA A 51 15.07 3.02 -0.12
CA ALA A 51 15.16 3.90 -1.29
C ALA A 51 16.61 4.31 -1.56
N LEU A 52 17.35 4.73 -0.53
CA LEU A 52 18.78 5.04 -0.64
C LEU A 52 19.60 3.85 -1.17
N ARG A 53 19.36 2.64 -0.66
CA ARG A 53 20.02 1.43 -1.15
C ARG A 53 19.67 1.09 -2.59
N ASN A 54 18.43 1.29 -3.00
CA ASN A 54 17.99 1.09 -4.39
C ASN A 54 18.70 2.08 -5.34
N ASN A 55 19.09 3.26 -4.82
CA ASN A 55 19.88 4.28 -5.52
C ASN A 55 21.40 4.10 -5.29
N ASN A 56 21.86 2.89 -4.91
CA ASN A 56 23.26 2.55 -4.64
C ASN A 56 23.94 3.34 -3.51
N THR A 57 23.18 4.04 -2.67
CA THR A 57 23.72 4.74 -1.49
C THR A 57 23.77 3.80 -0.29
N ILE A 58 25.00 3.34 0.04
CA ILE A 58 25.23 2.39 1.15
C ILE A 58 25.39 3.18 2.46
N VAL A 59 24.41 3.08 3.33
CA VAL A 59 24.39 3.75 4.64
C VAL A 59 23.76 2.84 5.70
N ASN A 60 24.16 3.01 6.96
CA ASN A 60 23.54 2.31 8.08
C ASN A 60 22.16 2.93 8.38
N LYS A 61 21.13 2.09 8.56
CA LYS A 61 19.77 2.57 8.88
C LYS A 61 19.67 3.38 10.18
N LYS A 62 20.58 3.17 11.16
CA LYS A 62 20.64 4.01 12.36
C LYS A 62 21.07 5.44 12.03
N VAL A 63 21.98 5.62 11.06
CA VAL A 63 22.39 6.94 10.57
C VAL A 63 21.22 7.66 9.92
N VAL A 64 20.49 6.98 9.01
CA VAL A 64 19.29 7.54 8.38
C VAL A 64 18.26 7.99 9.43
N CYS A 65 17.97 7.14 10.42
CA CYS A 65 17.05 7.46 11.51
C CYS A 65 17.49 8.70 12.31
N ARG A 66 18.78 8.83 12.58
CA ARG A 66 19.36 9.99 13.29
C ARG A 66 19.25 11.27 12.45
N LEU A 67 19.67 11.23 11.18
CA LEU A 67 19.63 12.38 10.28
C LEU A 67 18.21 12.87 10.05
N MET A 68 17.23 11.97 9.89
CA MET A 68 15.82 12.35 9.81
C MET A 68 15.36 13.11 11.07
N ARG A 69 15.78 12.63 12.26
CA ARG A 69 15.43 13.31 13.52
C ARG A 69 16.10 14.70 13.63
N GLU A 70 17.37 14.80 13.25
CA GLU A 70 18.11 16.08 13.22
C GLU A 70 17.43 17.11 12.29
N GLN A 71 16.86 16.66 11.17
CA GLN A 71 16.14 17.50 10.21
C GLN A 71 14.64 17.69 10.56
N GLY A 72 14.14 17.14 11.66
CA GLY A 72 12.73 17.20 12.03
C GLY A 72 11.79 16.42 11.08
N LEU A 73 12.31 15.51 10.28
CA LEU A 73 11.54 14.74 9.29
C LEU A 73 10.83 13.56 9.98
N VAL A 74 9.50 13.66 10.06
CA VAL A 74 8.63 12.64 10.70
C VAL A 74 7.60 12.14 9.71
N SER A 75 7.37 10.81 9.69
CA SER A 75 6.31 10.23 8.87
C SER A 75 4.92 10.66 9.36
N LYS A 76 4.05 11.12 8.46
CA LYS A 76 2.70 11.63 8.75
C LYS A 76 1.67 10.54 9.11
N ILE A 77 2.05 9.25 9.10
CA ILE A 77 1.12 8.14 9.28
C ILE A 77 0.58 8.09 10.70
N ARG A 78 -0.72 8.32 10.88
CA ARG A 78 -1.45 8.13 12.14
C ARG A 78 -1.95 6.69 12.27
N ARG A 79 -1.76 6.08 13.46
CA ARG A 79 -2.37 4.79 13.80
C ARG A 79 -3.83 5.02 14.19
N LYS A 80 -4.79 4.49 13.43
CA LYS A 80 -6.22 4.45 13.80
C LYS A 80 -6.69 2.99 13.91
N LYS A 81 -7.53 2.67 14.91
CA LYS A 81 -8.16 1.35 15.04
C LYS A 81 -9.31 1.23 14.04
N TYR A 82 -9.44 0.07 13.41
CA TYR A 82 -10.50 -0.29 12.46
C TYR A 82 -11.68 -0.96 13.20
N ASN A 83 -12.92 -0.71 12.72
CA ASN A 83 -14.15 -1.39 13.15
C ASN A 83 -14.86 -1.96 11.92
N SER A 84 -15.24 -3.26 11.98
CA SER A 84 -15.90 -3.97 10.88
C SER A 84 -17.43 -3.87 10.93
N TYR A 85 -18.08 -3.95 9.74
CA TYR A 85 -19.54 -3.91 9.54
C TYR A 85 -20.15 -5.33 9.49
N ARG A 86 -21.42 -5.49 9.93
CA ARG A 86 -22.16 -6.77 9.94
C ARG A 86 -23.42 -6.67 9.05
N GLY A 87 -23.56 -7.52 8.05
CA GLY A 87 -24.73 -7.62 7.16
C GLY A 87 -25.36 -9.02 7.09
N THR A 88 -26.56 -9.15 6.48
CA THR A 88 -27.37 -10.38 6.33
C THR A 88 -27.04 -11.09 5.01
N VAL A 89 -27.21 -12.42 4.91
CA VAL A 89 -26.56 -13.33 3.96
C VAL A 89 -27.58 -14.15 3.15
N SER A 90 -27.33 -14.38 1.81
CA SER A 90 -28.13 -15.29 0.97
C SER A 90 -27.37 -16.43 0.28
N HIS A 91 -26.12 -16.23 -0.16
CA HIS A 91 -25.29 -17.31 -0.76
C HIS A 91 -23.86 -17.17 -0.28
N ILE A 92 -23.31 -18.21 0.32
CA ILE A 92 -21.94 -18.24 0.84
C ILE A 92 -21.17 -19.34 0.11
N ALA A 93 -20.02 -18.98 -0.48
CA ALA A 93 -19.05 -19.93 -0.95
C ALA A 93 -18.10 -20.36 0.18
N ASP A 94 -17.50 -21.55 0.04
CA ASP A 94 -16.53 -22.08 1.00
C ASP A 94 -15.27 -21.20 1.06
N ASN A 95 -14.61 -21.18 2.23
CA ASN A 95 -13.31 -20.52 2.36
C ASN A 95 -12.18 -21.39 1.78
N VAL A 96 -12.06 -21.39 0.46
CA VAL A 96 -11.03 -22.15 -0.26
C VAL A 96 -9.63 -21.59 -0.02
N LEU A 97 -9.50 -20.27 0.20
CA LEU A 97 -8.22 -19.62 0.44
C LEU A 97 -7.55 -20.11 1.74
N GLY A 98 -8.31 -20.32 2.81
CA GLY A 98 -7.80 -20.85 4.07
C GLY A 98 -6.64 -20.06 4.66
N ARG A 99 -6.62 -18.71 4.49
CA ARG A 99 -5.54 -17.79 4.92
C ARG A 99 -4.18 -18.01 4.25
N ARG A 100 -4.12 -18.71 3.14
CA ARG A 100 -2.89 -18.84 2.36
C ARG A 100 -2.58 -17.55 1.58
N PHE A 101 -2.23 -16.48 2.31
CA PHE A 101 -2.00 -15.14 1.76
C PHE A 101 -0.66 -14.96 1.05
N ILE A 102 0.22 -15.95 1.06
CA ILE A 102 1.48 -15.96 0.31
C ILE A 102 1.26 -16.87 -0.90
N GLN A 103 1.47 -16.32 -2.09
CA GLN A 103 1.36 -17.02 -3.35
C GLN A 103 2.74 -17.07 -4.02
N ASP A 104 2.98 -18.10 -4.80
CA ASP A 104 4.23 -18.38 -5.51
C ASP A 104 4.27 -17.79 -6.93
N ALA A 105 3.10 -17.48 -7.50
CA ALA A 105 2.97 -16.91 -8.84
C ALA A 105 1.81 -15.90 -8.91
N PRO A 106 1.88 -14.94 -9.85
CA PRO A 106 0.79 -14.00 -10.11
C PRO A 106 -0.44 -14.71 -10.68
N ASN A 107 -1.60 -14.07 -10.51
CA ASN A 107 -2.90 -14.50 -11.04
C ASN A 107 -3.39 -15.88 -10.52
N LYS A 108 -2.91 -16.32 -9.35
CA LYS A 108 -3.43 -17.52 -8.66
C LYS A 108 -4.57 -17.19 -7.72
N VAL A 109 -4.44 -16.11 -6.98
CA VAL A 109 -5.44 -15.68 -6.00
C VAL A 109 -5.59 -14.17 -6.06
N TRP A 110 -6.80 -13.72 -6.37
CA TRP A 110 -7.20 -12.33 -6.27
C TRP A 110 -8.09 -12.11 -5.06
N VAL A 111 -7.99 -10.95 -4.45
CA VAL A 111 -8.85 -10.55 -3.33
C VAL A 111 -9.53 -9.22 -3.66
N SER A 112 -10.76 -9.06 -3.21
CA SER A 112 -11.53 -7.83 -3.38
C SER A 112 -12.34 -7.54 -2.12
N ASP A 113 -12.59 -6.27 -1.88
CA ASP A 113 -13.43 -5.76 -0.80
C ASP A 113 -13.91 -4.36 -1.16
N VAL A 114 -14.87 -3.82 -0.43
CA VAL A 114 -15.39 -2.46 -0.65
C VAL A 114 -15.10 -1.59 0.57
N THR A 115 -14.62 -0.37 0.32
CA THR A 115 -14.46 0.62 1.37
C THR A 115 -15.19 1.91 1.04
N GLU A 116 -15.66 2.62 2.09
CA GLU A 116 -16.39 3.90 2.01
C GLU A 116 -15.46 5.06 2.38
N PHE A 117 -15.62 6.16 1.65
CA PHE A 117 -15.11 7.49 1.95
C PHE A 117 -16.26 8.48 2.04
N ARG A 118 -16.01 9.66 2.61
CA ARG A 118 -16.97 10.76 2.69
C ARG A 118 -16.32 12.06 2.26
N VAL A 119 -16.98 12.79 1.37
CA VAL A 119 -16.55 14.10 0.89
C VAL A 119 -17.77 14.98 0.64
N ALA A 120 -17.76 16.21 1.15
CA ALA A 120 -18.85 17.17 0.95
C ALA A 120 -20.27 16.59 1.21
N GLY A 121 -20.45 15.77 2.26
CA GLY A 121 -21.71 15.10 2.59
C GLY A 121 -22.05 13.86 1.74
N THR A 122 -21.30 13.59 0.66
CA THR A 122 -21.50 12.46 -0.25
C THR A 122 -20.63 11.27 0.15
N LYS A 123 -21.14 10.05 -0.03
CA LYS A 123 -20.39 8.82 0.12
C LYS A 123 -19.77 8.41 -1.23
N VAL A 124 -18.53 8.00 -1.20
CA VAL A 124 -17.80 7.41 -2.33
C VAL A 124 -17.31 6.04 -1.92
N TYR A 125 -17.56 5.05 -2.77
CA TYR A 125 -17.16 3.66 -2.55
C TYR A 125 -16.07 3.26 -3.52
N LEU A 126 -15.07 2.56 -3.03
CA LEU A 126 -13.96 2.01 -3.81
C LEU A 126 -14.02 0.49 -3.73
N SER A 127 -13.99 -0.18 -4.89
CA SER A 127 -13.86 -1.63 -5.03
C SER A 127 -12.61 -1.96 -5.83
N PRO A 128 -11.48 -2.28 -5.19
CA PRO A 128 -10.27 -2.75 -5.87
C PRO A 128 -10.25 -4.27 -5.97
N VAL A 129 -9.55 -4.78 -6.99
CA VAL A 129 -9.12 -6.17 -7.11
C VAL A 129 -7.60 -6.21 -6.95
N MET A 130 -7.10 -6.99 -5.99
CA MET A 130 -5.66 -7.12 -5.69
C MET A 130 -5.18 -8.54 -5.92
N ASP A 131 -4.02 -8.69 -6.54
CA ASP A 131 -3.31 -9.98 -6.61
C ASP A 131 -2.58 -10.25 -5.29
N LEU A 132 -2.78 -11.43 -4.71
CA LEU A 132 -2.09 -11.81 -3.46
C LEU A 132 -0.60 -12.07 -3.63
N PHE A 133 -0.12 -12.34 -4.84
CA PHE A 133 1.29 -12.60 -5.09
C PHE A 133 2.17 -11.37 -4.79
N ASP A 134 1.88 -10.28 -5.43
CA ASP A 134 2.67 -9.04 -5.38
C ASP A 134 1.96 -7.84 -4.74
N ARG A 135 0.69 -8.01 -4.36
CA ARG A 135 -0.17 -6.95 -3.80
C ARG A 135 -0.48 -5.82 -4.77
N THR A 136 -0.29 -6.03 -6.07
CA THR A 136 -0.70 -5.07 -7.10
C THR A 136 -2.22 -4.92 -7.10
N ILE A 137 -2.71 -3.69 -7.10
CA ILE A 137 -4.10 -3.41 -7.45
C ILE A 137 -4.23 -3.53 -8.95
N LEU A 138 -4.90 -4.58 -9.40
CA LEU A 138 -5.04 -4.93 -10.81
C LEU A 138 -6.02 -4.01 -11.54
N ALA A 139 -7.15 -3.76 -10.89
CA ALA A 139 -8.19 -2.83 -11.33
C ALA A 139 -8.95 -2.31 -10.12
N HIS A 140 -9.64 -1.20 -10.30
CA HIS A 140 -10.55 -0.66 -9.28
C HIS A 140 -11.68 0.12 -9.92
N THR A 141 -12.78 0.28 -9.18
CA THR A 141 -13.92 1.10 -9.59
C THR A 141 -14.33 1.99 -8.42
N LEU A 142 -14.66 3.23 -8.74
CA LEU A 142 -15.22 4.23 -7.83
C LEU A 142 -16.68 4.50 -8.19
N SER A 143 -17.54 4.69 -7.18
CA SER A 143 -18.95 5.03 -7.37
C SER A 143 -19.51 5.69 -6.13
N THR A 144 -20.54 6.50 -6.30
CA THR A 144 -21.35 7.04 -5.19
C THR A 144 -22.41 6.05 -4.68
N SER A 145 -22.54 4.90 -5.34
CA SER A 145 -23.50 3.85 -4.98
C SER A 145 -22.81 2.49 -4.78
N PRO A 146 -23.03 1.79 -3.64
CA PRO A 146 -22.42 0.49 -3.35
C PRO A 146 -23.21 -0.67 -3.98
N ASN A 147 -23.53 -0.56 -5.27
CA ASN A 147 -24.29 -1.58 -6.00
C ASN A 147 -23.39 -2.73 -6.51
N THR A 148 -24.01 -3.77 -7.06
CA THR A 148 -23.31 -4.93 -7.63
C THR A 148 -22.46 -4.57 -8.85
N GLN A 149 -22.80 -3.49 -9.55
CA GLN A 149 -22.06 -3.02 -10.72
C GLN A 149 -20.68 -2.48 -10.33
N LEU A 150 -20.55 -1.85 -9.14
CA LEU A 150 -19.29 -1.36 -8.59
C LEU A 150 -18.23 -2.49 -8.53
N THR A 151 -18.59 -3.64 -7.96
CA THR A 151 -17.67 -4.78 -7.80
C THR A 151 -17.48 -5.57 -9.09
N SER A 152 -18.58 -5.82 -9.83
CA SER A 152 -18.50 -6.59 -11.07
C SER A 152 -17.64 -5.90 -12.14
N ARG A 153 -17.67 -4.56 -12.22
CA ARG A 153 -16.84 -3.80 -13.15
C ARG A 153 -15.35 -3.93 -12.81
N SER A 154 -14.97 -3.73 -11.57
CA SER A 154 -13.55 -3.88 -11.18
C SER A 154 -13.01 -5.28 -11.45
N LEU A 155 -13.82 -6.35 -11.24
CA LEU A 155 -13.42 -7.70 -11.57
C LEU A 155 -13.33 -7.94 -13.09
N ALA A 156 -14.29 -7.44 -13.86
CA ALA A 156 -14.28 -7.55 -15.32
C ALA A 156 -13.05 -6.86 -15.94
N ASP A 157 -12.73 -5.65 -15.47
CA ASP A 157 -11.57 -4.89 -15.91
C ASP A 157 -10.24 -5.62 -15.55
N ALA A 158 -10.16 -6.20 -14.34
CA ALA A 158 -9.01 -7.02 -13.94
C ALA A 158 -8.85 -8.27 -14.81
N ILE A 159 -9.95 -8.98 -15.10
CA ILE A 159 -9.95 -10.17 -15.98
C ILE A 159 -9.49 -9.78 -17.38
N ALA A 160 -10.02 -8.70 -17.96
CA ALA A 160 -9.68 -8.25 -19.31
C ALA A 160 -8.21 -7.87 -19.42
N MET A 161 -7.67 -7.17 -18.41
CA MET A 161 -6.31 -6.66 -18.42
C MET A 161 -5.24 -7.72 -18.15
N PHE A 162 -5.50 -8.66 -17.24
CA PHE A 162 -4.50 -9.61 -16.77
C PHE A 162 -4.71 -11.04 -17.25
N SER A 163 -5.83 -11.33 -17.94
CA SER A 163 -6.14 -12.64 -18.57
C SER A 163 -5.74 -13.84 -17.70
N PRO A 164 -6.30 -13.99 -16.48
CA PRO A 164 -5.90 -15.04 -15.56
C PRO A 164 -6.17 -16.43 -16.16
N GLY A 165 -5.29 -17.37 -15.88
CA GLY A 165 -5.48 -18.77 -16.28
C GLY A 165 -6.59 -19.47 -15.49
N LYS A 166 -6.93 -20.71 -15.92
CA LYS A 166 -7.87 -21.56 -15.19
C LYS A 166 -7.40 -21.80 -13.75
N GLY A 167 -8.36 -21.89 -12.82
CA GLY A 167 -8.09 -22.14 -11.40
C GLY A 167 -7.80 -20.89 -10.58
N LEU A 168 -8.01 -19.69 -11.12
CA LEU A 168 -8.00 -18.45 -10.34
C LEU A 168 -8.95 -18.57 -9.14
N ILE A 169 -8.47 -18.28 -7.93
CA ILE A 169 -9.31 -18.13 -6.74
C ILE A 169 -9.59 -16.63 -6.55
N VAL A 170 -10.87 -16.26 -6.48
CA VAL A 170 -11.28 -14.88 -6.14
C VAL A 170 -11.91 -14.91 -4.75
N HIS A 171 -11.19 -14.31 -3.78
CA HIS A 171 -11.59 -14.30 -2.38
C HIS A 171 -12.13 -12.94 -1.94
N THR A 172 -13.27 -12.95 -1.25
CA THR A 172 -13.97 -11.75 -0.76
C THR A 172 -14.54 -11.99 0.64
N ASP A 173 -15.08 -10.93 1.24
CA ASP A 173 -16.01 -11.09 2.36
C ASP A 173 -17.36 -11.65 1.89
N GLN A 174 -18.34 -11.74 2.83
CA GLN A 174 -19.70 -12.17 2.53
C GLN A 174 -20.64 -11.00 2.16
N GLY A 175 -20.11 -9.89 1.61
CA GLY A 175 -20.92 -8.75 1.15
C GLY A 175 -21.94 -9.19 0.09
N PHE A 176 -23.14 -8.56 0.09
CA PHE A 176 -24.24 -8.91 -0.84
C PHE A 176 -23.83 -8.81 -2.31
N GLN A 177 -22.96 -7.86 -2.65
CA GLN A 177 -22.46 -7.64 -4.00
C GLN A 177 -21.66 -8.84 -4.54
N TYR A 178 -20.98 -9.57 -3.67
CA TYR A 178 -20.20 -10.76 -4.02
C TYR A 178 -21.03 -12.05 -4.10
N GLN A 179 -22.25 -12.02 -3.55
CA GLN A 179 -23.20 -13.11 -3.59
C GLN A 179 -24.06 -13.10 -4.86
N HIS A 180 -24.00 -12.01 -5.64
CA HIS A 180 -24.81 -11.83 -6.83
C HIS A 180 -24.34 -12.73 -8.00
N ALA A 181 -25.29 -13.12 -8.87
CA ALA A 181 -25.02 -14.02 -10.00
C ALA A 181 -23.99 -13.43 -10.98
N SER A 182 -24.01 -12.10 -11.24
CA SER A 182 -23.07 -11.45 -12.15
C SER A 182 -21.61 -11.65 -11.71
N TRP A 183 -21.32 -11.53 -10.42
CA TRP A 183 -19.98 -11.77 -9.85
C TRP A 183 -19.53 -13.20 -10.09
N ARG A 184 -20.38 -14.18 -9.79
CA ARG A 184 -20.10 -15.61 -9.99
C ARG A 184 -19.89 -15.97 -11.46
N THR A 185 -20.68 -15.38 -12.36
CA THR A 185 -20.55 -15.58 -13.80
C THR A 185 -19.20 -15.10 -14.32
N LEU A 186 -18.72 -13.94 -13.88
CA LEU A 186 -17.39 -13.44 -14.23
C LEU A 186 -16.27 -14.38 -13.77
N ILE A 187 -16.34 -14.91 -12.54
CA ILE A 187 -15.34 -15.86 -12.05
C ILE A 187 -15.37 -17.16 -12.88
N LYS A 188 -16.57 -17.66 -13.16
CA LYS A 188 -16.75 -18.90 -13.96
C LYS A 188 -16.26 -18.73 -15.39
N SER A 189 -16.40 -17.55 -16.00
CA SER A 189 -15.98 -17.30 -17.39
C SER A 189 -14.48 -17.51 -17.62
N VAL A 190 -13.67 -17.40 -16.57
CA VAL A 190 -12.22 -17.66 -16.62
C VAL A 190 -11.84 -19.01 -15.98
N GLY A 191 -12.80 -19.88 -15.71
CA GLY A 191 -12.57 -21.14 -15.02
C GLY A 191 -12.07 -20.98 -13.58
N GLY A 192 -12.43 -19.88 -12.94
CA GLY A 192 -12.05 -19.54 -11.58
C GLY A 192 -13.01 -20.11 -10.52
N VAL A 193 -12.61 -20.01 -9.27
CA VAL A 193 -13.33 -20.46 -8.07
C VAL A 193 -13.57 -19.30 -7.14
N GLN A 194 -14.83 -19.11 -6.71
CA GLN A 194 -15.16 -18.16 -5.68
C GLN A 194 -14.76 -18.69 -4.29
N SER A 195 -14.19 -17.84 -3.45
CA SER A 195 -13.88 -18.12 -2.06
C SER A 195 -14.39 -16.99 -1.19
N MET A 196 -14.98 -17.29 -0.04
CA MET A 196 -15.50 -16.28 0.88
C MET A 196 -14.93 -16.45 2.29
N SER A 197 -14.69 -15.32 2.96
CA SER A 197 -14.32 -15.29 4.37
C SER A 197 -15.39 -15.93 5.24
N ARG A 198 -15.01 -16.53 6.35
CA ARG A 198 -15.97 -17.03 7.35
C ARG A 198 -16.67 -15.86 8.04
N LYS A 199 -17.93 -16.04 8.39
CA LYS A 199 -18.75 -15.01 9.02
C LYS A 199 -18.09 -14.48 10.31
N GLY A 200 -17.91 -13.17 10.38
CA GLY A 200 -17.35 -12.50 11.57
C GLY A 200 -15.84 -12.70 11.77
N ASN A 201 -15.14 -13.25 10.81
CA ASN A 201 -13.69 -13.48 10.90
C ASN A 201 -12.90 -12.47 10.05
N CYS A 202 -12.52 -11.34 10.67
CA CYS A 202 -11.74 -10.28 10.01
C CYS A 202 -10.35 -10.77 9.52
N TYR A 203 -9.79 -11.82 10.11
CA TYR A 203 -8.48 -12.33 9.67
C TYR A 203 -8.51 -12.96 8.27
N ASP A 204 -9.67 -13.37 7.79
CA ASP A 204 -9.79 -14.02 6.47
C ASP A 204 -9.68 -12.99 5.32
N ASN A 205 -9.92 -11.68 5.57
CA ASN A 205 -9.76 -10.58 4.61
C ASN A 205 -8.71 -9.53 5.03
N ALA A 206 -7.81 -9.88 5.95
CA ALA A 206 -6.84 -8.97 6.55
C ALA A 206 -5.94 -8.22 5.55
N VAL A 207 -5.76 -8.76 4.34
CA VAL A 207 -4.93 -8.15 3.31
C VAL A 207 -5.58 -6.90 2.74
N MET A 208 -6.88 -6.96 2.41
CA MET A 208 -7.64 -5.81 1.92
C MET A 208 -7.83 -4.76 3.00
N GLU A 209 -8.12 -5.19 4.24
CA GLU A 209 -8.19 -4.29 5.39
C GLU A 209 -6.87 -3.52 5.59
N ASN A 210 -5.73 -4.18 5.44
CA ASN A 210 -4.42 -3.55 5.53
C ASN A 210 -4.20 -2.53 4.40
N PHE A 211 -4.56 -2.85 3.17
CA PHE A 211 -4.50 -1.92 2.04
C PHE A 211 -5.36 -0.68 2.29
N PHE A 212 -6.62 -0.86 2.69
CA PHE A 212 -7.51 0.27 3.01
C PHE A 212 -6.99 1.11 4.18
N GLY A 213 -6.41 0.47 5.18
CA GLY A 213 -5.74 1.16 6.27
C GLY A 213 -4.60 2.06 5.79
N HIS A 214 -3.77 1.58 4.86
CA HIS A 214 -2.71 2.38 4.25
C HIS A 214 -3.27 3.51 3.40
N LEU A 215 -4.17 3.23 2.47
CA LEU A 215 -4.78 4.22 1.61
C LEU A 215 -5.40 5.36 2.43
N LYS A 216 -6.22 5.02 3.43
CA LYS A 216 -6.87 6.01 4.28
C LYS A 216 -5.88 6.81 5.13
N SER A 217 -4.83 6.19 5.66
CA SER A 217 -3.86 6.87 6.52
C SER A 217 -2.83 7.69 5.75
N GLU A 218 -2.48 7.27 4.54
CA GLU A 218 -1.44 7.91 3.74
C GLU A 218 -1.99 9.03 2.83
N MET A 219 -3.26 8.94 2.39
CA MET A 219 -3.88 9.87 1.46
C MET A 219 -5.12 10.59 2.02
N TYR A 220 -6.05 9.85 2.66
CA TYR A 220 -7.36 10.42 3.00
C TYR A 220 -7.39 11.15 4.36
N TYR A 221 -6.85 10.53 5.45
CA TYR A 221 -6.87 11.16 6.76
C TYR A 221 -5.84 12.30 6.85
N GLY A 222 -6.32 13.52 7.04
CA GLY A 222 -5.50 14.73 7.15
C GLY A 222 -5.40 15.54 5.86
N ALA A 223 -6.05 15.08 4.79
CA ALA A 223 -6.37 15.87 3.61
C ALA A 223 -7.81 16.41 3.70
N SER A 224 -8.08 17.50 3.01
CA SER A 224 -9.41 18.08 2.86
C SER A 224 -9.77 18.05 1.38
N PHE A 225 -10.85 17.34 1.04
CA PHE A 225 -11.37 17.25 -0.32
C PHE A 225 -12.66 18.08 -0.41
N THR A 226 -12.81 18.84 -1.48
CA THR A 226 -13.95 19.75 -1.70
C THR A 226 -15.03 19.14 -2.60
N SER A 227 -14.67 18.17 -3.43
CA SER A 227 -15.58 17.50 -4.36
C SER A 227 -15.36 16.00 -4.46
N VAL A 228 -16.36 15.30 -5.03
CA VAL A 228 -16.26 13.86 -5.35
C VAL A 228 -15.15 13.61 -6.35
N ASP A 229 -15.04 14.44 -7.38
CA ASP A 229 -14.06 14.28 -8.46
C ASP A 229 -12.63 14.44 -7.94
N GLU A 230 -12.38 15.43 -7.06
CA GLU A 230 -11.08 15.62 -6.40
C GLU A 230 -10.68 14.39 -5.58
N LEU A 231 -11.61 13.82 -4.81
CA LEU A 231 -11.35 12.61 -4.05
C LEU A 231 -11.10 11.40 -4.95
N CYS A 232 -11.87 11.24 -6.02
CA CYS A 232 -11.69 10.15 -6.98
C CYS A 232 -10.33 10.24 -7.66
N GLN A 233 -9.94 11.41 -8.14
CA GLN A 233 -8.61 11.63 -8.71
C GLN A 233 -7.49 11.31 -7.72
N ALA A 234 -7.59 11.74 -6.47
CA ALA A 234 -6.59 11.45 -5.44
C ALA A 234 -6.48 9.95 -5.12
N ILE A 235 -7.60 9.20 -5.20
CA ILE A 235 -7.60 7.73 -5.04
C ILE A 235 -6.88 7.07 -6.23
N ASP A 236 -7.17 7.51 -7.46
CA ASP A 236 -6.54 6.98 -8.68
C ASP A 236 -5.02 7.22 -8.65
N GLU A 237 -4.59 8.44 -8.33
CA GLU A 237 -3.18 8.79 -8.17
C GLU A 237 -2.49 7.99 -7.06
N TYR A 238 -3.18 7.79 -5.92
CA TYR A 238 -2.65 6.96 -4.83
C TYR A 238 -2.47 5.51 -5.26
N ILE A 239 -3.43 4.91 -5.97
CA ILE A 239 -3.35 3.52 -6.44
C ILE A 239 -2.20 3.37 -7.44
N LEU A 240 -2.04 4.31 -8.36
CA LEU A 240 -0.90 4.34 -9.29
C LEU A 240 0.42 4.40 -8.53
N TRP A 241 0.55 5.34 -7.59
CA TRP A 241 1.73 5.49 -6.74
C TRP A 241 1.98 4.24 -5.88
N TYR A 242 0.92 3.66 -5.28
CA TYR A 242 1.01 2.42 -4.49
C TYR A 242 1.60 1.28 -5.32
N ASN A 243 1.14 1.11 -6.54
CA ASN A 243 1.59 0.06 -7.44
C ASN A 243 3.03 0.25 -7.92
N THR A 244 3.46 1.50 -8.19
CA THR A 244 4.70 1.80 -8.92
C THR A 244 5.84 2.29 -8.04
N TYR A 245 5.53 2.99 -6.91
CA TYR A 245 6.54 3.67 -6.09
C TYR A 245 6.51 3.29 -4.60
N ARG A 246 5.38 2.78 -4.08
CA ARG A 246 5.27 2.47 -2.66
C ARG A 246 6.08 1.24 -2.27
N LEU A 247 7.29 1.46 -1.75
CA LEU A 247 8.21 0.40 -1.36
C LEU A 247 7.65 -0.47 -0.22
N GLN A 248 7.79 -1.79 -0.36
CA GLN A 248 7.36 -2.77 0.64
C GLN A 248 8.53 -3.67 1.07
N GLU A 249 8.75 -3.80 2.37
CA GLU A 249 9.83 -4.61 2.93
C GLU A 249 9.70 -6.09 2.53
N ARG A 250 8.49 -6.62 2.46
CA ARG A 250 8.20 -8.00 2.01
C ARG A 250 8.69 -8.29 0.59
N PHE A 251 8.81 -7.27 -0.26
CA PHE A 251 9.33 -7.35 -1.63
C PHE A 251 10.78 -6.86 -1.71
N LYS A 252 11.52 -6.98 -0.62
CA LYS A 252 12.92 -6.54 -0.54
C LYS A 252 13.13 -5.06 -0.88
N GLY A 253 12.13 -4.22 -0.62
CA GLY A 253 12.16 -2.78 -0.88
C GLY A 253 11.75 -2.39 -2.31
N LEU A 254 11.07 -3.26 -3.02
CA LEU A 254 10.42 -2.95 -4.30
C LEU A 254 8.97 -2.54 -4.10
N ALA A 255 8.42 -1.81 -5.06
CA ALA A 255 6.99 -1.59 -5.18
C ALA A 255 6.30 -2.82 -5.80
N PRO A 256 4.97 -2.99 -5.64
CA PRO A 256 4.22 -4.12 -6.17
C PRO A 256 4.53 -4.46 -7.64
N MET A 257 4.37 -3.51 -8.54
CA MET A 257 4.62 -3.70 -9.98
C MET A 257 6.09 -3.96 -10.31
N GLN A 258 7.02 -3.35 -9.58
CA GLN A 258 8.45 -3.62 -9.75
C GLN A 258 8.77 -5.08 -9.41
N TYR A 259 8.21 -5.57 -8.30
CA TYR A 259 8.38 -6.97 -7.90
C TYR A 259 7.75 -7.95 -8.91
N ARG A 260 6.52 -7.64 -9.39
CA ARG A 260 5.83 -8.42 -10.43
C ARG A 260 6.67 -8.53 -11.70
N ASN A 261 7.14 -7.39 -12.24
CA ASN A 261 7.89 -7.33 -13.48
C ASN A 261 9.23 -8.07 -13.37
N GLN A 262 9.95 -7.93 -12.26
CA GLN A 262 11.20 -8.67 -12.04
C GLN A 262 10.99 -10.18 -11.96
N THR A 263 9.87 -10.63 -11.39
CA THR A 263 9.57 -12.06 -11.29
C THR A 263 9.20 -12.64 -12.65
N LEU A 264 8.34 -11.94 -13.40
CA LEU A 264 7.93 -12.38 -14.75
C LEU A 264 9.10 -12.40 -15.73
N ALA A 265 10.00 -11.40 -15.68
CA ALA A 265 11.21 -11.39 -16.51
C ALA A 265 12.11 -12.60 -16.26
N LYS A 266 12.25 -13.03 -15.00
CA LYS A 266 13.03 -14.24 -14.65
C LYS A 266 12.40 -15.52 -15.16
N THR A 267 11.07 -15.59 -15.23
CA THR A 267 10.35 -16.78 -15.72
C THR A 267 10.46 -16.92 -17.24
N LEU A 268 10.68 -15.82 -17.98
CA LEU A 268 10.87 -15.82 -19.43
C LEU A 268 12.31 -16.16 -19.87
N THR A 269 13.28 -16.14 -18.93
CA THR A 269 14.70 -16.41 -19.19
C THR A 269 15.14 -17.82 -18.79
N VAL A 270 14.23 -18.66 -18.35
CA VAL A 270 14.41 -20.10 -18.04
C VAL A 270 13.63 -20.93 -19.04
#